data_9b5d72331707195e228e62c6a130e0b3
#
_entry.id   9b5d72331707195e228e62c6a130e0b3
#
_cell.length_a   1.000
_cell.length_b   1.000
_cell.length_c   1.000
_cell.angle_alpha   90.00
_cell.angle_beta   90.00
_cell.angle_gamma   90.00
#
_symmetry.space_group_name_H-M   'P 1'
#
loop_
_entity.id
_entity.type
_entity.pdbx_description
1 polymer ?
#
loop_
_entity_poly.entity_id
_entity_poly.type
_entity_poly.pdbx_seq_one_letter_code
_entity_poly.pdbx_strand_id
1 'polypeptide(L)'
;MAILGIGVDIVDVNRIRKMAEEYGERFLRRVFSEEELAYCMRFSDPFPHLAARWAAKEAVAKALGTGFTRGVTWKSIYIVNAPNGEPLVVLKDGAQRFAASLGIRKIWVSISHTYDYAVSVAVAEF
;
A
#
# COMPACT_ATOMS: atom_id res chain seq x y z
N MET A 1 -24.09 1.94 5.76
CA MET A 1 -22.64 1.93 5.63
C MET A 1 -22.00 1.96 6.99
N ALA A 2 -21.07 1.07 7.23
CA ALA A 2 -20.37 1.03 8.50
C ALA A 2 -18.87 0.82 8.27
N ILE A 3 -18.08 1.40 9.16
CA ILE A 3 -16.63 1.20 9.15
C ILE A 3 -16.33 -0.13 9.84
N LEU A 4 -15.64 -1.01 9.13
CA LEU A 4 -15.23 -2.29 9.67
C LEU A 4 -13.82 -2.23 10.29
N GLY A 5 -12.93 -1.46 9.68
CA GLY A 5 -11.56 -1.35 10.17
C GLY A 5 -10.86 -0.10 9.72
N ILE A 6 -9.87 0.30 10.49
CA ILE A 6 -9.03 1.47 10.22
C ILE A 6 -7.59 1.02 10.38
N GLY A 7 -6.73 1.46 9.46
CA GLY A 7 -5.31 1.20 9.54
C GLY A 7 -4.51 2.48 9.33
N VAL A 8 -3.39 2.59 9.99
CA VAL A 8 -2.45 3.69 9.81
C VAL A 8 -1.05 3.14 9.82
N ASP A 9 -0.20 3.69 8.98
CA ASP A 9 1.21 3.34 8.96
C ASP A 9 2.06 4.56 8.67
N ILE A 10 3.23 4.59 9.27
CA ILE A 10 4.25 5.58 9.00
C ILE A 10 5.57 4.86 8.77
N VAL A 11 6.31 5.29 7.76
CA VAL A 11 7.59 4.67 7.44
C VAL A 11 8.65 5.74 7.16
N ASP A 12 9.86 5.46 7.60
CA ASP A 12 11.03 6.26 7.28
C ASP A 12 11.43 5.97 5.82
N VAL A 13 11.48 7.01 4.99
CA VAL A 13 11.85 6.87 3.58
C VAL A 13 13.23 6.24 3.43
N ASN A 14 14.17 6.61 4.30
CA ASN A 14 15.52 6.08 4.25
C ASN A 14 15.57 4.57 4.51
N ARG A 15 14.64 4.04 5.30
CA ARG A 15 14.53 2.60 5.50
C ARG A 15 14.25 1.87 4.19
N ILE A 16 13.35 2.41 3.38
CA ILE A 16 13.01 1.81 2.08
C ILE A 16 14.18 1.93 1.13
N ARG A 17 14.87 3.07 1.14
CA ARG A 17 16.08 3.29 0.34
C ARG A 17 17.14 2.25 0.67
N LYS A 18 17.41 2.03 1.95
CA LYS A 18 18.40 1.05 2.38
C LYS A 18 18.04 -0.37 2.00
N MET A 19 16.76 -0.74 2.13
CA MET A 19 16.31 -2.06 1.72
C MET A 19 16.49 -2.28 0.21
N ALA A 20 16.19 -1.25 -0.59
CA ALA A 20 16.40 -1.32 -2.04
C ALA A 20 17.88 -1.42 -2.41
N GLU A 21 18.74 -0.69 -1.72
CA GLU A 21 20.19 -0.76 -1.93
C GLU A 21 20.76 -2.14 -1.56
N GLU A 22 20.27 -2.72 -0.47
CA GLU A 22 20.78 -4.00 0.02
C GLU A 22 20.24 -5.18 -0.76
N TYR A 23 18.92 -5.19 -1.05
CA TYR A 23 18.25 -6.34 -1.65
C TYR A 23 17.85 -6.14 -3.12
N GLY A 24 17.94 -4.91 -3.63
CA GLY A 24 17.73 -4.59 -5.04
C GLY A 24 16.35 -4.94 -5.57
N GLU A 25 16.33 -5.38 -6.82
CA GLU A 25 15.10 -5.74 -7.55
C GLU A 25 14.26 -6.80 -6.84
N ARG A 26 14.90 -7.73 -6.16
CA ARG A 26 14.20 -8.79 -5.43
C ARG A 26 13.25 -8.20 -4.39
N PHE A 27 13.70 -7.22 -3.63
CA PHE A 27 12.88 -6.52 -2.66
C PHE A 27 11.75 -5.75 -3.35
N LEU A 28 12.10 -4.94 -4.35
CA LEU A 28 11.13 -4.10 -5.04
C LEU A 28 10.01 -4.91 -5.68
N ARG A 29 10.36 -6.01 -6.36
CA ARG A 29 9.37 -6.84 -7.04
C ARG A 29 8.55 -7.71 -6.08
N ARG A 30 9.03 -7.93 -4.87
CA ARG A 30 8.28 -8.65 -3.85
C ARG A 30 7.16 -7.79 -3.26
N VAL A 31 7.40 -6.51 -3.12
CA VAL A 31 6.48 -5.57 -2.45
C VAL A 31 5.58 -4.85 -3.43
N PHE A 32 6.13 -4.41 -4.55
CA PHE A 32 5.44 -3.52 -5.48
C PHE A 32 5.10 -4.22 -6.78
N SER A 33 3.92 -3.90 -7.34
CA SER A 33 3.55 -4.35 -8.67
C SER A 33 4.38 -3.60 -9.73
N GLU A 34 4.37 -4.13 -10.96
CA GLU A 34 5.04 -3.46 -12.08
C GLU A 34 4.48 -2.06 -12.32
N GLU A 35 3.16 -1.88 -12.18
CA GLU A 35 2.52 -0.58 -12.35
C GLU A 35 2.92 0.40 -11.26
N GLU A 36 3.02 -0.06 -10.02
CA GLU A 36 3.48 0.76 -8.91
C GLU A 36 4.94 1.19 -9.10
N LEU A 37 5.79 0.26 -9.52
CA LEU A 37 7.18 0.57 -9.81
C LEU A 37 7.31 1.56 -10.99
N ALA A 38 6.55 1.33 -12.06
CA ALA A 38 6.59 2.23 -13.22
C ALA A 38 6.18 3.66 -12.83
N TYR A 39 5.16 3.80 -12.00
CA TYR A 39 4.74 5.11 -11.51
C TYR A 39 5.84 5.77 -10.65
N CYS A 40 6.38 5.06 -9.66
CA CYS A 40 7.35 5.62 -8.73
C CYS A 40 8.67 5.96 -9.40
N MET A 41 9.09 5.16 -10.38
CA MET A 41 10.37 5.39 -11.08
C MET A 41 10.33 6.58 -12.05
N ARG A 42 9.17 7.20 -12.26
CA ARG A 42 9.05 8.43 -13.04
C ARG A 42 9.67 9.63 -12.34
N PHE A 43 9.85 9.56 -11.04
CA PHE A 43 10.38 10.67 -10.23
C PHE A 43 11.89 10.56 -10.11
N SER A 44 12.57 11.69 -10.03
CA SER A 44 14.03 11.72 -9.90
C SER A 44 14.52 11.03 -8.63
N ASP A 45 13.77 11.17 -7.53
CA ASP A 45 13.95 10.35 -6.34
C ASP A 45 12.68 9.51 -6.15
N PRO A 46 12.72 8.22 -6.48
CA PRO A 46 11.54 7.39 -6.36
C PRO A 46 11.19 6.99 -4.93
N PHE A 47 12.12 7.13 -3.99
CA PHE A 47 11.96 6.53 -2.66
C PHE A 47 10.86 7.15 -1.79
N PRO A 48 10.61 8.47 -1.80
CA PRO A 48 9.43 8.98 -1.10
C PRO A 48 8.12 8.39 -1.65
N HIS A 49 8.05 8.16 -2.95
CA HIS A 49 6.87 7.59 -3.60
C HIS A 49 6.73 6.10 -3.31
N LEU A 50 7.84 5.36 -3.29
CA LEU A 50 7.84 3.95 -2.91
C LEU A 50 7.46 3.79 -1.44
N ALA A 51 8.01 4.63 -0.57
CA ALA A 51 7.66 4.62 0.85
C ALA A 51 6.17 4.92 1.06
N ALA A 52 5.60 5.83 0.27
CA ALA A 52 4.17 6.13 0.33
C ALA A 52 3.33 4.92 -0.03
N ARG A 53 3.71 4.16 -1.06
CA ARG A 53 3.01 2.92 -1.41
C ARG A 53 3.19 1.83 -0.37
N TRP A 54 4.38 1.71 0.18
CA TRP A 54 4.63 0.79 1.29
C TRP A 54 3.68 1.08 2.46
N ALA A 55 3.63 2.34 2.90
CA ALA A 55 2.76 2.75 4.00
C ALA A 55 1.29 2.48 3.69
N ALA A 56 0.85 2.73 2.45
CA ALA A 56 -0.53 2.49 2.04
C ALA A 56 -0.88 1.01 2.11
N LYS A 57 -0.01 0.13 1.65
CA LYS A 57 -0.22 -1.33 1.71
C LYS A 57 -0.30 -1.81 3.15
N GLU A 58 0.58 -1.33 4.02
CA GLU A 58 0.55 -1.65 5.45
C GLU A 58 -0.75 -1.16 6.10
N ALA A 59 -1.16 0.06 5.79
CA ALA A 59 -2.38 0.62 6.34
C ALA A 59 -3.61 -0.18 5.92
N VAL A 60 -3.66 -0.60 4.65
CA VAL A 60 -4.76 -1.45 4.14
C VAL A 60 -4.77 -2.80 4.85
N ALA A 61 -3.62 -3.43 5.00
CA ALA A 61 -3.53 -4.71 5.70
C ALA A 61 -4.00 -4.61 7.15
N LYS A 62 -3.67 -3.49 7.82
CA LYS A 62 -4.16 -3.20 9.18
C LYS A 62 -5.66 -2.98 9.21
N ALA A 63 -6.20 -2.25 8.22
CA ALA A 63 -7.64 -2.02 8.12
C ALA A 63 -8.42 -3.32 7.91
N LEU A 64 -7.83 -4.29 7.20
CA LEU A 64 -8.40 -5.63 7.04
C LEU A 64 -8.32 -6.45 8.34
N GLY A 65 -7.48 -6.04 9.28
CA GLY A 65 -7.27 -6.75 10.54
C GLY A 65 -6.35 -7.94 10.45
N THR A 66 -5.69 -8.12 9.31
CA THR A 66 -4.87 -9.31 9.06
C THR A 66 -3.38 -9.05 9.16
N GLY A 67 -2.93 -7.80 8.90
CA GLY A 67 -1.56 -7.61 8.49
C GLY A 67 -1.30 -8.46 7.25
N PHE A 68 -0.08 -8.96 7.10
CA PHE A 68 0.28 -9.81 5.95
C PHE A 68 0.17 -11.28 6.30
N THR A 69 -1.01 -11.68 6.74
CA THR A 69 -1.38 -13.07 7.04
C THR A 69 -2.71 -13.38 6.35
N ARG A 70 -3.21 -14.60 6.51
CA ARG A 70 -4.51 -15.07 6.01
C ARG A 70 -4.68 -14.86 4.51
N GLY A 71 -3.60 -15.06 3.74
CA GLY A 71 -3.62 -14.89 2.30
C GLY A 71 -3.43 -13.46 1.81
N VAL A 72 -3.35 -12.49 2.71
CA VAL A 72 -3.05 -11.10 2.36
C VAL A 72 -1.54 -10.93 2.23
N THR A 73 -1.10 -10.53 1.04
CA THR A 73 0.31 -10.34 0.72
C THR A 73 0.53 -8.93 0.18
N TRP A 74 1.80 -8.52 0.10
CA TRP A 74 2.15 -7.23 -0.47
C TRP A 74 1.56 -7.05 -1.87
N LYS A 75 1.62 -8.07 -2.71
CA LYS A 75 1.16 -8.01 -4.10
C LYS A 75 -0.31 -8.33 -4.28
N SER A 76 -1.03 -8.63 -3.21
CA SER A 76 -2.48 -8.73 -3.26
C SER A 76 -3.18 -7.39 -2.97
N ILE A 77 -2.41 -6.36 -2.64
CA ILE A 77 -2.90 -4.99 -2.43
C ILE A 77 -2.20 -4.08 -3.44
N TYR A 78 -2.94 -3.53 -4.38
CA TYR A 78 -2.43 -2.60 -5.38
C TYR A 78 -2.88 -1.20 -5.03
N ILE A 79 -1.95 -0.24 -5.09
CA ILE A 79 -2.26 1.18 -4.95
C ILE A 79 -2.08 1.80 -6.32
N VAL A 80 -3.17 2.24 -6.91
CA VAL A 80 -3.17 2.86 -8.22
C VAL A 80 -3.64 4.31 -8.11
N ASN A 81 -3.38 5.10 -9.13
CA ASN A 81 -3.83 6.49 -9.15
C ASN A 81 -4.96 6.66 -10.15
N ALA A 82 -6.04 7.32 -9.71
CA ALA A 82 -7.09 7.77 -10.60
C ALA A 82 -6.55 8.87 -11.52
N PRO A 83 -7.23 9.21 -12.63
CA PRO A 83 -6.78 10.28 -13.54
C PRO A 83 -6.54 11.62 -12.85
N ASN A 84 -7.27 11.91 -11.76
CA ASN A 84 -7.09 13.13 -10.98
C ASN A 84 -5.95 13.04 -9.95
N GLY A 85 -5.22 11.93 -9.92
CA GLY A 85 -4.13 11.70 -8.98
C GLY A 85 -4.53 11.05 -7.65
N GLU A 86 -5.81 10.89 -7.40
CA GLU A 86 -6.30 10.27 -6.16
C GLU A 86 -5.83 8.83 -6.05
N PRO A 87 -5.27 8.41 -4.90
CA PRO A 87 -4.91 7.01 -4.72
C PRO A 87 -6.14 6.13 -4.53
N LEU A 88 -6.12 4.98 -5.18
CA LEU A 88 -7.19 3.99 -5.11
C LEU A 88 -6.60 2.64 -4.72
N VAL A 89 -7.37 1.86 -3.98
CA VAL A 89 -6.98 0.51 -3.57
C VAL A 89 -7.68 -0.51 -4.46
N VAL A 90 -6.88 -1.42 -5.03
CA VAL A 90 -7.40 -2.57 -5.77
C VAL A 90 -6.89 -3.83 -5.06
N LEU A 91 -7.81 -4.66 -4.62
CA LEU A 91 -7.47 -5.93 -3.98
C LEU A 91 -7.49 -7.06 -4.99
N LYS A 92 -6.56 -7.98 -4.86
CA LYS A 92 -6.45 -9.18 -5.71
C LYS A 92 -6.25 -10.41 -4.83
N ASP A 93 -6.52 -11.57 -5.42
CA ASP A 93 -6.20 -12.88 -4.82
C ASP A 93 -6.66 -12.99 -3.36
N GLY A 94 -5.73 -13.32 -2.46
CA GLY A 94 -6.06 -13.54 -1.05
C GLY A 94 -6.68 -12.34 -0.34
N ALA A 95 -6.21 -11.13 -0.63
CA ALA A 95 -6.78 -9.93 -0.04
C ALA A 95 -8.23 -9.71 -0.52
N GLN A 96 -8.48 -9.93 -1.80
CA GLN A 96 -9.82 -9.82 -2.36
C GLN A 96 -10.77 -10.84 -1.73
N ARG A 97 -10.33 -12.08 -1.64
CA ARG A 97 -11.15 -13.16 -1.03
C ARG A 97 -11.44 -12.85 0.44
N PHE A 98 -10.44 -12.41 1.18
CA PHE A 98 -10.63 -12.10 2.59
C PHE A 98 -11.60 -10.93 2.79
N ALA A 99 -11.43 -9.84 2.03
CA ALA A 99 -12.33 -8.69 2.09
C ALA A 99 -13.76 -9.07 1.73
N ALA A 100 -13.94 -9.90 0.70
CA ALA A 100 -15.25 -10.38 0.30
C ALA A 100 -15.92 -11.19 1.43
N SER A 101 -15.15 -12.00 2.14
CA SER A 101 -15.66 -12.80 3.25
C SER A 101 -16.18 -11.94 4.41
N LEU A 102 -15.65 -10.73 4.56
CA LEU A 102 -16.09 -9.77 5.58
C LEU A 102 -17.19 -8.83 5.08
N GLY A 103 -17.56 -8.89 3.81
CA GLY A 103 -18.53 -7.98 3.23
C GLY A 103 -17.99 -6.57 2.96
N ILE A 104 -16.68 -6.42 2.88
CA ILE A 104 -16.07 -5.11 2.59
C ILE A 104 -16.38 -4.71 1.17
N ARG A 105 -16.93 -3.52 0.99
CA ARG A 105 -17.29 -2.96 -0.31
C ARG A 105 -16.26 -1.97 -0.82
N LYS A 106 -15.63 -1.22 0.06
CA LYS A 106 -14.73 -0.14 -0.31
C LYS A 106 -13.62 -0.02 0.71
N ILE A 107 -12.42 0.23 0.22
CA ILE A 107 -11.30 0.64 1.07
C ILE A 107 -10.85 2.01 0.60
N TRP A 108 -10.91 2.96 1.49
CA TRP A 108 -10.43 4.32 1.28
C TRP A 108 -9.01 4.42 1.75
N VAL A 109 -8.18 5.18 1.05
CA VAL A 109 -6.80 5.40 1.46
C VAL A 109 -6.43 6.86 1.25
N SER A 110 -5.65 7.39 2.17
CA SER A 110 -5.04 8.70 2.05
C SER A 110 -3.56 8.57 2.32
N ILE A 111 -2.75 9.27 1.58
CA ILE A 111 -1.30 9.17 1.63
C ILE A 111 -0.70 10.56 1.70
N SER A 112 0.33 10.72 2.54
CA SER A 112 1.13 11.94 2.59
C SER A 112 2.58 11.58 2.77
N HIS A 113 3.47 12.37 2.21
CA HIS A 113 4.91 12.15 2.41
C HIS A 113 5.69 13.44 2.42
N THR A 114 6.82 13.37 3.08
CA THR A 114 7.87 14.41 3.06
C THR A 114 9.11 13.76 2.48
N TYR A 115 10.26 14.41 2.59
CA TYR A 115 11.53 13.79 2.24
C TYR A 115 11.87 12.61 3.13
N ASP A 116 11.48 12.68 4.41
CA ASP A 116 11.94 11.74 5.42
C ASP A 116 10.92 10.66 5.76
N TYR A 117 9.63 10.96 5.63
CA TYR A 117 8.57 10.06 6.10
C TYR A 117 7.43 9.97 5.11
N ALA A 118 6.81 8.80 5.08
CA ALA A 118 5.53 8.61 4.41
C ALA A 118 4.53 8.08 5.43
N VAL A 119 3.29 8.54 5.33
CA VAL A 119 2.20 8.12 6.20
C VAL A 119 0.98 7.81 5.36
N SER A 120 0.23 6.81 5.78
CA SER A 120 -1.03 6.47 5.14
C SER A 120 -2.06 6.07 6.17
N VAL A 121 -3.32 6.40 5.88
CA VAL A 121 -4.45 5.89 6.63
C VAL A 121 -5.38 5.16 5.65
N ALA A 122 -5.94 4.05 6.08
CA ALA A 122 -6.90 3.28 5.31
C ALA A 122 -8.16 3.04 6.13
N VAL A 123 -9.31 3.07 5.46
CA VAL A 123 -10.60 2.80 6.08
C VAL A 123 -11.32 1.76 5.24
N ALA A 124 -11.68 0.65 5.86
CA ALA A 124 -12.48 -0.40 5.22
C ALA A 124 -13.93 -0.25 5.66
N GLU A 125 -14.83 -0.22 4.69
CA GLU A 125 -16.26 -0.11 4.95
C GLU A 125 -17.05 -1.21 4.24
N PHE A 126 -18.17 -1.57 4.83
CA PHE A 126 -19.08 -2.56 4.27
C PHE A 126 -20.51 -2.03 4.14
#